data_e0ee20443bf8705698bc04405342fc2c
#
_entry.id   e0ee20443bf8705698bc04405342fc2c
#
_cell.length_a   1.000
_cell.length_b   1.000
_cell.length_c   1.000
_cell.angle_alpha   90.00
_cell.angle_beta   90.00
_cell.angle_gamma   90.00
#
_symmetry.space_group_name_H-M   'P 1'
#
loop_
_entity.id
_entity.type
_entity.pdbx_description
1 polymer ?
#
loop_
_entity_poly.entity_id
_entity_poly.type
_entity_poly.pdbx_seq_one_letter_code
_entity_poly.pdbx_strand_id
1 'polypeptide(L)'
;MRRQDIRIRSSDSGEFDCYLATPDSTDKVPAVVLASAVHGVDADVRGLADTFASHGYIAAAPDLFWRSVPGPLTRGDDRSAQRSQPRPEKIRTGERDMADTLAEIRKQPQFNGRAAAMGF
;
A
#
# COMPACT_ATOMS: atom_id res chain seq x y z
N MET A 1 -8.58 16.20 3.33
CA MET A 1 -7.96 14.90 3.06
C MET A 1 -9.01 13.91 2.59
N ARG A 2 -8.71 13.17 1.55
CA ARG A 2 -9.58 12.14 1.02
C ARG A 2 -9.01 10.76 1.33
N ARG A 3 -9.83 9.87 1.87
CA ARG A 3 -9.46 8.50 2.22
C ARG A 3 -10.30 7.54 1.37
N GLN A 4 -9.65 6.54 0.79
CA GLN A 4 -10.32 5.56 -0.07
C GLN A 4 -9.71 4.19 0.13
N ASP A 5 -10.55 3.16 0.03
CA ASP A 5 -10.10 1.80 -0.21
C ASP A 5 -10.30 1.53 -1.70
N ILE A 6 -9.20 1.34 -2.41
CA ILE A 6 -9.24 1.07 -3.85
C ILE A 6 -8.80 -0.35 -4.15
N ARG A 7 -9.18 -0.86 -5.30
CA ARG A 7 -8.74 -2.13 -5.81
C ARG A 7 -7.76 -1.92 -6.94
N ILE A 8 -6.61 -2.58 -6.85
CA ILE A 8 -5.56 -2.51 -7.86
C ILE A 8 -5.49 -3.86 -8.56
N ARG A 9 -5.56 -3.84 -9.89
CA ARG A 9 -5.38 -5.06 -10.69
C ARG A 9 -3.91 -5.41 -10.75
N SER A 10 -3.58 -6.64 -10.29
CA SER A 10 -2.23 -7.16 -10.41
C SER A 10 -1.89 -7.43 -11.87
N SER A 11 -0.66 -7.09 -12.27
CA SER A 11 -0.15 -7.45 -13.59
C SER A 11 0.03 -8.96 -13.76
N ASP A 12 0.03 -9.69 -12.67
CA ASP A 12 0.18 -11.15 -12.61
C ASP A 12 -1.17 -11.86 -12.78
N SER A 13 -2.16 -11.48 -12.04
CA SER A 13 -3.60 -11.82 -12.11
C SER A 13 -4.22 -11.55 -10.75
N GLY A 14 -5.51 -11.28 -10.73
CA GLY A 14 -6.22 -10.96 -9.51
C GLY A 14 -6.17 -9.48 -9.17
N GLU A 15 -6.72 -9.15 -8.04
CA GLU A 15 -6.81 -7.80 -7.53
C GLU A 15 -6.47 -7.77 -6.04
N PHE A 16 -5.94 -6.66 -5.59
CA PHE A 16 -5.64 -6.47 -4.17
C PHE A 16 -6.12 -5.12 -3.69
N ASP A 17 -6.39 -5.05 -2.39
CA ASP A 17 -6.84 -3.82 -1.76
C ASP A 17 -5.66 -2.89 -1.51
N CYS A 18 -5.92 -1.59 -1.61
CA CYS A 18 -4.95 -0.56 -1.29
C CYS A 18 -5.66 0.58 -0.58
N TYR A 19 -5.14 0.98 0.57
CA TYR A 19 -5.61 2.17 1.25
C TYR A 19 -4.92 3.39 0.64
N LEU A 20 -5.70 4.35 0.18
CA LEU A 20 -5.20 5.57 -0.46
C LEU A 20 -5.66 6.79 0.31
N ALA A 21 -4.73 7.58 0.80
CA ALA A 21 -4.99 8.88 1.43
C ALA A 21 -4.37 9.98 0.58
N THR A 22 -5.17 10.97 0.22
CA THR A 22 -4.72 12.07 -0.63
C THR A 22 -4.96 13.42 0.06
N PRO A 23 -4.04 14.38 -0.09
CA PRO A 23 -4.22 15.68 0.51
C PRO A 23 -5.24 16.54 -0.23
N ASP A 24 -5.83 17.50 0.48
CA ASP A 24 -6.66 18.55 -0.12
C ASP A 24 -5.72 19.62 -0.71
N SER A 25 -5.25 19.37 -1.93
CA SER A 25 -4.33 20.29 -2.58
C SER A 25 -4.71 20.44 -4.03
N THR A 26 -4.60 21.66 -4.55
CA THR A 26 -4.72 21.94 -5.99
C THR A 26 -3.38 21.80 -6.70
N ASP A 27 -2.28 21.76 -5.96
CA ASP A 27 -0.93 21.58 -6.49
C ASP A 27 -0.62 20.09 -6.65
N LYS A 28 0.30 19.79 -7.56
CA LYS A 28 0.83 18.45 -7.69
C LYS A 28 1.78 18.15 -6.53
N VAL A 29 1.68 16.94 -5.99
CA VAL A 29 2.41 16.51 -4.79
C VAL A 29 3.10 15.16 -5.02
N PRO A 30 4.15 14.88 -4.26
CA PRO A 30 4.80 13.57 -4.32
C PRO A 30 3.97 12.50 -3.64
N ALA A 31 4.32 11.25 -3.89
CA ALA A 31 3.66 10.09 -3.30
C ALA A 31 4.63 9.26 -2.45
N VAL A 32 4.07 8.55 -1.47
CA VAL A 32 4.77 7.53 -0.71
C VAL A 32 3.96 6.25 -0.75
N VAL A 33 4.65 5.13 -1.02
CA VAL A 33 4.06 3.80 -0.98
C VAL A 33 4.55 3.11 0.27
N LEU A 34 3.62 2.66 1.11
CA LEU A 34 3.90 2.07 2.41
C LEU A 34 3.85 0.55 2.30
N ALA A 35 4.99 -0.10 2.47
CA ALA A 35 5.09 -1.55 2.49
C ALA A 35 4.87 -2.04 3.93
N SER A 36 3.70 -2.58 4.21
CA SER A 36 3.33 -3.06 5.53
C SER A 36 4.08 -4.35 5.91
N ALA A 37 4.22 -4.57 7.22
CA ALA A 37 4.72 -5.82 7.78
C ALA A 37 3.60 -6.87 7.83
N VAL A 38 3.84 -7.99 8.51
CA VAL A 38 2.96 -9.17 8.49
C VAL A 38 1.53 -8.90 8.97
N HIS A 39 1.29 -7.85 9.74
CA HIS A 39 -0.06 -7.50 10.16
C HIS A 39 -0.89 -6.82 9.06
N GLY A 40 -0.25 -6.49 7.93
CA GLY A 40 -0.93 -5.89 6.79
C GLY A 40 -1.28 -4.43 7.01
N VAL A 41 -2.27 -3.97 6.26
CA VAL A 41 -2.73 -2.58 6.31
C VAL A 41 -3.76 -2.43 7.43
N ASP A 42 -3.27 -2.42 8.65
CA ASP A 42 -4.08 -2.27 9.85
C ASP A 42 -4.32 -0.79 10.19
N ALA A 43 -4.92 -0.54 11.36
CA ALA A 43 -5.22 0.83 11.79
C ALA A 43 -3.96 1.69 11.92
N ASP A 44 -2.84 1.12 12.34
CA ASP A 44 -1.58 1.85 12.50
C ASP A 44 -1.02 2.28 11.14
N VAL A 45 -1.03 1.40 10.16
CA VAL A 45 -0.58 1.72 8.80
C VAL A 45 -1.51 2.75 8.14
N ARG A 46 -2.82 2.60 8.32
CA ARG A 46 -3.80 3.58 7.83
C ARG A 46 -3.59 4.95 8.47
N GLY A 47 -3.35 4.98 9.78
CA GLY A 47 -3.04 6.21 10.50
C GLY A 47 -1.76 6.87 10.00
N LEU A 48 -0.74 6.08 9.67
CA LEU A 48 0.50 6.60 9.10
C LEU A 48 0.28 7.19 7.70
N ALA A 49 -0.51 6.51 6.87
CA ALA A 49 -0.89 7.05 5.55
C ALA A 49 -1.62 8.40 5.70
N ASP A 50 -2.55 8.49 6.64
CA ASP A 50 -3.27 9.73 6.91
C ASP A 50 -2.31 10.84 7.36
N THR A 51 -1.31 10.51 8.16
CA THR A 51 -0.29 11.47 8.60
C THR A 51 0.51 11.99 7.41
N PHE A 52 0.94 11.13 6.50
CA PHE A 52 1.62 11.58 5.28
C PHE A 52 0.72 12.49 4.43
N ALA A 53 -0.55 12.12 4.28
CA ALA A 53 -1.49 12.94 3.51
C ALA A 53 -1.72 14.30 4.16
N SER A 54 -1.76 14.38 5.48
CA SER A 54 -1.88 15.63 6.20
C SER A 54 -0.66 16.55 6.01
N HIS A 55 0.47 15.98 5.61
CA HIS A 55 1.70 16.74 5.31
C HIS A 55 1.89 16.98 3.80
N GLY A 56 0.89 16.71 2.99
CA GLY A 56 0.90 17.03 1.58
C GLY A 56 1.42 15.93 0.66
N TYR A 57 1.34 14.66 1.07
CA TYR A 57 1.76 13.53 0.24
C TYR A 57 0.54 12.68 -0.15
N ILE A 58 0.58 12.12 -1.35
CA ILE A 58 -0.31 10.99 -1.68
C ILE A 58 0.28 9.76 -0.99
N ALA A 59 -0.48 9.09 -0.12
CA ALA A 59 -0.01 7.92 0.60
C ALA A 59 -0.82 6.70 0.18
N ALA A 60 -0.15 5.65 -0.28
CA ALA A 60 -0.77 4.40 -0.70
C ALA A 60 -0.21 3.24 0.11
N ALA A 61 -1.09 2.44 0.68
CA ALA A 61 -0.72 1.25 1.47
C ALA A 61 -1.37 0.01 0.86
N PRO A 62 -0.68 -0.69 -0.05
CA PRO A 62 -1.23 -1.90 -0.67
C PRO A 62 -1.16 -3.09 0.29
N ASP A 63 -2.13 -3.99 0.15
CA ASP A 63 -2.14 -5.27 0.85
C ASP A 63 -1.16 -6.23 0.16
N LEU A 64 0.08 -6.25 0.62
CA LEU A 64 1.15 -7.04 0.00
C LEU A 64 1.06 -8.54 0.29
N PHE A 65 0.19 -8.96 1.20
CA PHE A 65 0.01 -10.35 1.58
C PHE A 65 -1.27 -10.96 1.02
N TRP A 66 -1.90 -10.31 0.06
CA TRP A 66 -3.21 -10.72 -0.47
C TRP A 66 -3.23 -12.11 -1.08
N ARG A 67 -2.08 -12.60 -1.57
CA ARG A 67 -2.01 -13.94 -2.18
C ARG A 67 -2.02 -15.06 -1.16
N SER A 68 -1.58 -14.78 0.07
CA SER A 68 -1.58 -15.79 1.14
C SER A 68 -2.80 -15.61 2.05
N VAL A 69 -2.86 -14.52 2.79
CA VAL A 69 -3.96 -14.18 3.68
C VAL A 69 -4.31 -12.72 3.44
N PRO A 70 -5.40 -12.41 2.72
CA PRO A 70 -5.77 -11.02 2.46
C PRO A 70 -6.31 -10.34 3.72
N GLY A 71 -6.19 -9.01 3.72
CA GLY A 71 -6.68 -8.17 4.81
C GLY A 71 -5.72 -8.01 5.97
N PRO A 72 -6.04 -7.12 6.92
CA PRO A 72 -5.23 -6.93 8.12
C PRO A 72 -5.40 -8.11 9.09
N LEU A 73 -4.34 -8.43 9.81
CA LEU A 73 -4.36 -9.44 10.87
C LEU A 73 -4.11 -8.78 12.22
N THR A 74 -4.83 -9.24 13.25
CA THR A 74 -4.58 -8.82 14.62
C THR A 74 -3.28 -9.45 15.14
N ARG A 75 -2.67 -8.81 16.10
CA ARG A 75 -1.49 -9.38 16.78
C ARG A 75 -1.89 -10.68 17.46
N GLY A 76 -1.05 -11.70 17.28
CA GLY A 76 -1.32 -13.03 17.81
C GLY A 76 -2.19 -13.91 16.91
N ASP A 77 -2.56 -13.44 15.73
CA ASP A 77 -3.28 -14.26 14.75
C ASP A 77 -2.35 -15.35 14.23
N ASP A 78 -2.81 -16.62 14.29
CA ASP A 78 -2.00 -17.77 13.86
C ASP A 78 -1.62 -17.70 12.38
N ARG A 79 -2.40 -17.02 11.55
CA ARG A 79 -2.14 -16.85 10.12
C ARG A 79 -0.94 -15.95 9.85
N SER A 80 -0.46 -15.20 10.84
CA SER A 80 0.74 -14.38 10.70
C SER A 80 1.97 -15.20 10.32
N ALA A 81 2.04 -16.45 10.78
CA ALA A 81 3.13 -17.35 10.44
C ALA A 81 3.20 -17.64 8.92
N GLN A 82 2.05 -17.73 8.25
CA GLN A 82 1.99 -17.94 6.80
C GLN A 82 2.58 -16.76 6.04
N ARG A 83 2.33 -15.55 6.51
CA ARG A 83 2.90 -14.34 5.91
C ARG A 83 4.39 -14.21 6.14
N SER A 84 4.86 -14.71 7.27
CA SER A 84 6.28 -14.59 7.69
C SER A 84 7.20 -15.60 7.01
N GLN A 85 6.67 -16.62 6.34
CA GLN A 85 7.51 -17.63 5.70
C GLN A 85 8.34 -17.01 4.58
N PRO A 86 9.68 -17.09 4.67
CA PRO A 86 10.54 -16.55 3.62
C PRO A 86 10.50 -17.44 2.38
N ARG A 87 10.19 -16.83 1.23
CA ARG A 87 10.22 -17.51 -0.07
C ARG A 87 10.67 -16.50 -1.12
N PRO A 88 11.58 -16.90 -2.03
CA PRO A 88 12.04 -15.98 -3.08
C PRO A 88 10.91 -15.40 -3.93
N GLU A 89 9.88 -16.19 -4.23
CA GLU A 89 8.73 -15.72 -5.00
C GLU A 89 7.93 -14.63 -4.31
N LYS A 90 7.94 -14.58 -2.97
CA LYS A 90 7.27 -13.51 -2.23
C LYS A 90 7.96 -12.16 -2.43
N ILE A 91 9.27 -12.16 -2.56
CA ILE A 91 10.02 -10.93 -2.81
C ILE A 91 9.64 -10.37 -4.18
N ARG A 92 9.62 -11.23 -5.21
CA ARG A 92 9.27 -10.84 -6.58
C ARG A 92 7.83 -10.34 -6.68
N THR A 93 6.89 -11.03 -6.05
CA THR A 93 5.49 -10.62 -6.06
C THR A 93 5.27 -9.33 -5.29
N GLY A 94 5.98 -9.12 -4.19
CA GLY A 94 5.95 -7.87 -3.44
C GLY A 94 6.46 -6.69 -4.27
N GLU A 95 7.56 -6.85 -4.98
CA GLU A 95 8.08 -5.83 -5.89
C GLU A 95 7.09 -5.51 -7.00
N ARG A 96 6.44 -6.52 -7.57
CA ARG A 96 5.42 -6.36 -8.59
C ARG A 96 4.23 -5.59 -8.06
N ASP A 97 3.76 -5.93 -6.86
CA ASP A 97 2.62 -5.25 -6.24
C ASP A 97 2.95 -3.78 -5.94
N MET A 98 4.16 -3.48 -5.52
CA MET A 98 4.62 -2.11 -5.32
C MET A 98 4.65 -1.34 -6.66
N ALA A 99 5.13 -1.98 -7.71
CA ALA A 99 5.14 -1.37 -9.05
C ALA A 99 3.74 -1.13 -9.58
N ASP A 100 2.83 -2.09 -9.39
CA ASP A 100 1.43 -1.95 -9.81
C ASP A 100 0.72 -0.85 -9.02
N THR A 101 1.04 -0.71 -7.73
CA THR A 101 0.55 0.38 -6.89
C THR A 101 1.03 1.73 -7.40
N LEU A 102 2.30 1.83 -7.74
CA LEU A 102 2.86 3.07 -8.29
C LEU A 102 2.21 3.41 -9.64
N ALA A 103 1.96 2.41 -10.49
CA ALA A 103 1.26 2.62 -11.76
C ALA A 103 -0.14 3.19 -11.54
N GLU A 104 -0.83 2.74 -10.51
CA GLU A 104 -2.15 3.27 -10.14
C GLU A 104 -2.06 4.70 -9.62
N ILE A 105 -1.04 5.02 -8.82
CA ILE A 105 -0.80 6.38 -8.33
C ILE A 105 -0.56 7.34 -9.50
N ARG A 106 0.12 6.91 -10.55
CA ARG A 106 0.39 7.74 -11.74
C ARG A 106 -0.88 8.22 -12.42
N LYS A 107 -2.01 7.58 -12.20
CA LYS A 107 -3.30 8.01 -12.73
C LYS A 107 -3.91 9.15 -11.92
N GLN A 108 -3.38 9.44 -10.74
CA GLN A 108 -3.89 10.53 -9.90
C GLN A 108 -3.45 11.88 -10.47
N PRO A 109 -4.39 12.81 -10.72
CA PRO A 109 -4.04 14.12 -11.30
C PRO A 109 -3.15 14.96 -10.40
N GLN A 110 -3.13 14.69 -9.10
CA GLN A 110 -2.30 15.40 -8.12
C GLN A 110 -0.86 14.91 -8.08
N PHE A 111 -0.53 13.81 -8.75
CA PHE A 111 0.81 13.22 -8.65
C PHE A 111 1.82 14.03 -9.46
N ASN A 112 2.94 14.41 -8.83
CA ASN A 112 3.98 15.21 -9.48
C ASN A 112 5.10 14.38 -10.14
N GLY A 113 5.00 13.05 -10.12
CA GLY A 113 6.00 12.15 -10.70
C GLY A 113 7.10 11.70 -9.75
N ARG A 114 7.13 12.20 -8.51
CA ARG A 114 8.12 11.83 -7.51
C ARG A 114 7.50 10.90 -6.47
N ALA A 115 8.10 9.74 -6.27
CA ALA A 115 7.60 8.76 -5.32
C ALA A 115 8.74 8.16 -4.49
N ALA A 116 8.40 7.79 -3.27
CA ALA A 116 9.28 7.04 -2.38
C ALA A 116 8.52 5.84 -1.82
N ALA A 117 9.27 4.84 -1.36
CA ALA A 117 8.71 3.69 -0.67
C ALA A 117 9.27 3.63 0.75
N MET A 118 8.43 3.21 1.68
CA MET A 118 8.83 3.04 3.08
C MET A 118 8.37 1.67 3.54
N GLY A 119 9.29 0.88 4.11
CA GLY A 119 9.02 -0.45 4.67
C GLY A 119 8.97 -0.45 6.19
N PHE A 120 8.31 -1.43 6.75
CA PHE A 120 8.16 -1.59 8.19
C PHE A 120 8.57 -2.96 8.67
#